data_6b65e4f3be53fcc96845abf11e1a9fa2
#
_entry.id   6b65e4f3be53fcc96845abf11e1a9fa2
#
_cell.length_a   1.000
_cell.length_b   1.000
_cell.length_c   1.000
_cell.angle_alpha   90.00
_cell.angle_beta   90.00
_cell.angle_gamma   90.00
#
_symmetry.space_group_name_H-M   'P 1'
#
loop_
_entity.id
_entity.type
_entity.pdbx_description
1 polymer ?
#
loop_
_entity_poly.entity_id
_entity_poly.type
_entity_poly.pdbx_seq_one_letter_code
_entity_poly.pdbx_strand_id
1 'polypeptide(L)'
;MIAGSARAADLPVDRNVYVPVVPVLRLFNWTGFYAGANFGYGLSHDSLDVSPNGRLLSIPESLRGAIGGVQAGANWQMVNTVFGIEADVQGSGQSASTTLTRTIPPTNITPTITAISNTDKVTSFGTLRARAGIASNQALAYVSAGIGYLTFSSNVNLTGLGSGSFSGAQLAGAFAAGMEFAVVEHWSVKAEYLFLQTRNISSSPFATAPAVVVNTRIYENVFRVGVNYLF
;
A
#
# COMPACT_ATOMS: atom_id res chain seq x y z
N MET A 1 0.01 53.26 -87.40
CA MET A 1 0.58 52.89 -86.10
C MET A 1 -0.54 52.18 -85.33
N ILE A 2 -0.47 50.86 -85.16
CA ILE A 2 -1.47 50.07 -84.47
C ILE A 2 -0.81 49.70 -83.11
N ALA A 3 -1.34 50.24 -82.02
CA ALA A 3 -0.90 49.92 -80.68
C ALA A 3 -1.62 48.63 -80.24
N GLY A 4 -0.84 47.52 -80.07
CA GLY A 4 -1.33 46.30 -79.50
C GLY A 4 -1.34 46.40 -77.98
N SER A 5 -2.50 46.19 -77.36
CA SER A 5 -2.63 46.06 -75.90
C SER A 5 -2.17 44.69 -75.45
N ALA A 6 -1.07 44.64 -74.68
CA ALA A 6 -0.65 43.42 -73.95
C ALA A 6 -1.62 43.16 -72.82
N ARG A 7 -2.31 42.00 -72.84
CA ARG A 7 -3.05 41.48 -71.72
C ARG A 7 -2.08 40.61 -70.85
N ALA A 8 -1.80 41.09 -69.68
CA ALA A 8 -1.11 40.21 -68.66
C ALA A 8 -2.10 39.12 -68.25
N ALA A 9 -1.73 37.86 -68.48
CA ALA A 9 -2.45 36.69 -67.92
C ALA A 9 -2.18 36.61 -66.46
N ASP A 10 -3.19 36.86 -65.65
CA ASP A 10 -3.18 36.63 -64.20
C ASP A 10 -3.29 35.12 -64.02
N LEU A 11 -2.15 34.47 -63.68
CA LEU A 11 -2.12 33.05 -63.31
C LEU A 11 -2.77 32.88 -61.95
N PRO A 12 -3.74 31.98 -61.79
CA PRO A 12 -4.28 31.67 -60.47
C PRO A 12 -3.14 31.08 -59.61
N VAL A 13 -2.69 31.85 -58.62
CA VAL A 13 -1.77 31.33 -57.61
C VAL A 13 -2.54 30.36 -56.72
N ASP A 14 -2.39 29.10 -57.03
CA ASP A 14 -2.90 28.02 -56.16
C ASP A 14 -2.12 28.10 -54.82
N ARG A 15 -2.64 28.95 -53.92
CA ARG A 15 -2.13 29.00 -52.55
C ARG A 15 -2.65 27.79 -51.82
N ASN A 16 -1.95 26.66 -51.99
CA ASN A 16 -2.01 25.59 -51.04
C ASN A 16 -1.46 26.14 -49.71
N VAL A 17 -2.34 26.77 -48.94
CA VAL A 17 -2.03 27.15 -47.56
C VAL A 17 -1.85 25.87 -46.79
N TYR A 18 -0.58 25.42 -46.66
CA TYR A 18 -0.23 24.35 -45.73
C TYR A 18 -0.55 24.84 -44.32
N VAL A 19 -1.73 24.50 -43.84
CA VAL A 19 -2.07 24.65 -42.41
C VAL A 19 -1.35 23.54 -41.68
N PRO A 20 -0.27 23.85 -40.92
CA PRO A 20 0.37 22.83 -40.11
C PRO A 20 -0.68 22.31 -39.12
N VAL A 21 -1.00 21.03 -39.26
CA VAL A 21 -1.80 20.32 -38.25
C VAL A 21 -0.94 20.27 -36.98
N VAL A 22 -1.16 21.26 -36.12
CA VAL A 22 -0.59 21.22 -34.77
C VAL A 22 -1.17 19.97 -34.09
N PRO A 23 -0.36 18.96 -33.73
CA PRO A 23 -0.89 17.82 -33.01
C PRO A 23 -1.48 18.34 -31.71
N VAL A 24 -2.79 18.20 -31.55
CA VAL A 24 -3.47 18.48 -30.28
C VAL A 24 -2.96 17.44 -29.32
N LEU A 25 -2.00 17.83 -28.49
CA LEU A 25 -1.58 17.02 -27.34
C LEU A 25 -2.84 16.81 -26.49
N ARG A 26 -3.47 15.68 -26.60
CA ARG A 26 -4.56 15.30 -25.70
C ARG A 26 -3.94 15.12 -24.33
N LEU A 27 -4.09 16.13 -23.48
CA LEU A 27 -3.75 16.01 -22.07
C LEU A 27 -4.67 14.93 -21.48
N PHE A 28 -4.08 13.95 -20.84
CA PHE A 28 -4.84 12.92 -20.17
C PHE A 28 -5.61 13.54 -18.99
N ASN A 29 -6.90 13.25 -18.89
CA ASN A 29 -7.74 13.72 -17.79
C ASN A 29 -7.88 12.61 -16.73
N TRP A 30 -7.41 12.89 -15.54
CA TRP A 30 -7.47 11.96 -14.42
C TRP A 30 -8.82 11.97 -13.69
N THR A 31 -9.76 12.85 -14.05
CA THR A 31 -11.09 12.94 -13.43
C THR A 31 -11.93 11.75 -13.82
N GLY A 32 -12.48 11.05 -12.84
CA GLY A 32 -13.37 9.91 -13.05
C GLY A 32 -13.22 8.85 -11.97
N PHE A 33 -14.02 7.81 -12.09
CA PHE A 33 -13.88 6.61 -11.28
C PHE A 33 -12.86 5.67 -11.91
N TYR A 34 -12.22 4.89 -11.07
CA TYR A 34 -11.34 3.83 -11.53
C TYR A 34 -11.46 2.60 -10.65
N ALA A 35 -11.16 1.44 -11.20
CA ALA A 35 -11.02 0.18 -10.49
C ALA A 35 -9.81 -0.57 -11.03
N GLY A 36 -9.15 -1.34 -10.19
CA GLY A 36 -7.93 -2.02 -10.58
C GLY A 36 -7.53 -3.15 -9.66
N ALA A 37 -6.43 -3.79 -10.06
CA ALA A 37 -5.77 -4.82 -9.28
C ALA A 37 -4.32 -4.45 -9.04
N ASN A 38 -3.76 -4.95 -7.96
CA ASN A 38 -2.37 -4.73 -7.63
C ASN A 38 -1.73 -6.00 -7.07
N PHE A 39 -0.41 -6.03 -7.17
CA PHE A 39 0.44 -7.06 -6.63
C PHE A 39 1.71 -6.42 -6.08
N GLY A 40 2.27 -7.01 -5.03
CA GLY A 40 3.46 -6.45 -4.40
C GLY A 40 4.09 -7.36 -3.36
N TYR A 41 4.94 -6.74 -2.55
CA TYR A 41 5.67 -7.40 -1.50
C TYR A 41 5.62 -6.57 -0.23
N GLY A 42 5.26 -7.21 0.88
CA GLY A 42 5.19 -6.60 2.18
C GLY A 42 6.37 -6.98 3.06
N LEU A 43 6.83 -6.01 3.83
CA LEU A 43 7.87 -6.11 4.83
C LEU A 43 7.33 -5.53 6.14
N SER A 44 6.97 -6.41 7.07
CA SER A 44 6.51 -6.01 8.39
C SER A 44 7.65 -6.08 9.39
N HIS A 45 7.77 -5.05 10.21
CA HIS A 45 8.64 -5.06 11.38
C HIS A 45 7.76 -5.02 12.60
N ASP A 46 7.86 -6.05 13.41
CA ASP A 46 7.14 -6.18 14.66
C ASP A 46 8.11 -6.16 15.83
N SER A 47 7.70 -5.53 16.93
CA SER A 47 8.36 -5.64 18.21
C SER A 47 7.41 -6.33 19.18
N LEU A 48 7.68 -7.59 19.46
CA LEU A 48 6.98 -8.36 20.45
C LEU A 48 7.64 -8.15 21.82
N ASP A 49 6.98 -7.39 22.68
CA ASP A 49 7.43 -7.19 24.05
C ASP A 49 6.65 -8.12 24.99
N VAL A 50 7.29 -9.19 25.42
CA VAL A 50 6.74 -10.12 26.40
C VAL A 50 7.21 -9.74 27.78
N SER A 51 6.29 -9.54 28.71
CA SER A 51 6.57 -9.13 30.08
C SER A 51 6.15 -10.22 31.08
N PRO A 52 6.95 -11.30 31.26
CA PRO A 52 6.75 -12.22 32.37
C PRO A 52 7.28 -11.55 33.63
N ASN A 53 6.40 -11.29 34.61
CA ASN A 53 6.75 -10.68 35.91
C ASN A 53 7.48 -9.35 35.86
N GLY A 54 7.09 -8.46 34.91
CA GLY A 54 7.71 -7.14 34.75
C GLY A 54 9.09 -7.14 34.09
N ARG A 55 9.58 -8.28 33.64
CA ARG A 55 10.85 -8.39 32.91
C ARG A 55 10.56 -8.35 31.39
N LEU A 56 10.91 -7.25 30.74
CA LEU A 56 10.74 -7.10 29.29
C LEU A 56 11.71 -8.00 28.52
N LEU A 57 11.15 -8.84 27.66
CA LEU A 57 11.89 -9.58 26.65
C LEU A 57 11.39 -9.09 25.29
N SER A 58 12.21 -8.32 24.57
CA SER A 58 11.89 -7.83 23.24
C SER A 58 12.43 -8.80 22.20
N ILE A 59 11.56 -9.26 21.32
CA ILE A 59 11.89 -10.17 20.22
C ILE A 59 11.59 -9.40 18.92
N PRO A 60 12.64 -8.93 18.20
CA PRO A 60 12.41 -8.31 16.89
C PRO A 60 12.03 -9.39 15.89
N GLU A 61 10.90 -9.20 15.23
CA GLU A 61 10.40 -10.10 14.21
C GLU A 61 10.18 -9.34 12.89
N SER A 62 10.51 -9.99 11.78
CA SER A 62 10.32 -9.42 10.46
C SER A 62 9.50 -10.38 9.61
N LEU A 63 8.25 -10.02 9.36
CA LEU A 63 7.40 -10.78 8.44
C LEU A 63 7.61 -10.27 7.03
N ARG A 64 7.60 -11.18 6.08
CA ARG A 64 7.72 -10.82 4.66
C ARG A 64 6.95 -11.80 3.80
N GLY A 65 6.44 -11.30 2.68
CA GLY A 65 5.69 -12.12 1.74
C GLY A 65 5.02 -11.34 0.63
N ALA A 66 4.54 -12.09 -0.35
CA ALA A 66 3.77 -11.53 -1.44
C ALA A 66 2.40 -11.05 -0.97
N ILE A 67 1.92 -10.00 -1.58
CA ILE A 67 0.57 -9.46 -1.39
C ILE A 67 -0.11 -9.30 -2.73
N GLY A 68 -1.43 -9.32 -2.75
CA GLY A 68 -2.21 -9.03 -3.94
C GLY A 68 -3.64 -8.65 -3.58
N GLY A 69 -4.23 -7.78 -4.37
CA GLY A 69 -5.56 -7.30 -4.09
C GLY A 69 -6.17 -6.44 -5.17
N VAL A 70 -7.28 -5.83 -4.80
CA VAL A 70 -8.05 -4.93 -5.67
C VAL A 70 -8.18 -3.56 -5.04
N GLN A 71 -8.42 -2.57 -5.88
CA GLN A 71 -8.58 -1.17 -5.49
C GLN A 71 -9.63 -0.51 -6.36
N ALA A 72 -10.28 0.50 -5.78
CA ALA A 72 -11.20 1.37 -6.49
C ALA A 72 -11.11 2.78 -5.92
N GLY A 73 -11.39 3.78 -6.75
CA GLY A 73 -11.33 5.16 -6.32
C GLY A 73 -12.00 6.12 -7.28
N ALA A 74 -11.94 7.39 -6.89
CA ALA A 74 -12.40 8.50 -7.70
C ALA A 74 -11.39 9.65 -7.62
N ASN A 75 -11.13 10.28 -8.75
CA ASN A 75 -10.24 11.44 -8.87
C ASN A 75 -10.99 12.66 -9.41
N TRP A 76 -10.54 13.83 -9.00
CA TRP A 76 -10.96 15.13 -9.53
C TRP A 76 -9.72 15.94 -9.87
N GLN A 77 -9.56 16.27 -11.14
CA GLN A 77 -8.43 17.06 -11.62
C GLN A 77 -8.82 18.52 -11.79
N MET A 78 -8.03 19.41 -11.22
CA MET A 78 -8.12 20.86 -11.41
C MET A 78 -6.78 21.36 -11.96
N VAL A 79 -6.77 21.68 -13.24
CA VAL A 79 -5.54 22.04 -13.99
C VAL A 79 -4.52 20.90 -13.89
N ASN A 80 -3.47 21.04 -13.11
CA ASN A 80 -2.42 20.03 -12.90
C ASN A 80 -2.51 19.33 -11.56
N THR A 81 -3.44 19.72 -10.69
CA THR A 81 -3.61 19.11 -9.37
C THR A 81 -4.73 18.08 -9.41
N VAL A 82 -4.49 16.93 -8.85
CA VAL A 82 -5.45 15.84 -8.74
C VAL A 82 -5.72 15.56 -7.27
N PHE A 83 -6.98 15.57 -6.88
CA PHE A 83 -7.45 15.10 -5.59
C PHE A 83 -8.27 13.84 -5.79
N GLY A 84 -8.30 12.96 -4.80
CA GLY A 84 -9.09 11.75 -4.92
C GLY A 84 -9.27 11.01 -3.61
N ILE A 85 -10.08 9.96 -3.68
CA ILE A 85 -10.24 8.96 -2.64
C ILE A 85 -9.98 7.58 -3.23
N GLU A 86 -9.32 6.73 -2.48
CA GLU A 86 -9.05 5.35 -2.89
C GLU A 86 -9.33 4.39 -1.74
N ALA A 87 -10.00 3.29 -2.03
CA ALA A 87 -10.18 2.16 -1.14
C ALA A 87 -9.52 0.92 -1.74
N ASP A 88 -8.89 0.11 -0.92
CA ASP A 88 -8.28 -1.15 -1.34
C ASP A 88 -8.43 -2.26 -0.30
N VAL A 89 -8.39 -3.50 -0.78
CA VAL A 89 -8.37 -4.73 0.03
C VAL A 89 -7.31 -5.66 -0.52
N GLN A 90 -6.47 -6.18 0.38
CA GLN A 90 -5.30 -7.01 0.07
C GLN A 90 -5.38 -8.34 0.80
N GLY A 91 -5.08 -9.44 0.10
CA GLY A 91 -4.67 -10.69 0.70
C GLY A 91 -3.15 -10.70 0.90
N SER A 92 -2.69 -11.29 1.98
CA SER A 92 -1.26 -11.35 2.32
C SER A 92 -0.82 -12.76 2.63
N GLY A 93 0.33 -13.13 2.08
CA GLY A 93 1.08 -14.36 2.38
C GLY A 93 2.28 -14.14 3.30
N GLN A 94 2.31 -13.01 4.02
CA GLN A 94 3.41 -12.70 4.92
C GLN A 94 3.39 -13.60 6.16
N SER A 95 4.55 -14.15 6.47
CA SER A 95 4.74 -14.99 7.67
C SER A 95 6.15 -14.87 8.20
N ALA A 96 6.30 -15.08 9.50
CA ALA A 96 7.59 -15.27 10.16
C ALA A 96 7.47 -16.38 11.21
N SER A 97 8.57 -17.07 11.45
CA SER A 97 8.69 -18.03 12.53
C SER A 97 10.03 -17.83 13.23
N THR A 98 9.97 -17.58 14.52
CA THR A 98 11.15 -17.33 15.35
C THR A 98 11.15 -18.31 16.52
N THR A 99 12.30 -18.95 16.77
CA THR A 99 12.50 -19.81 17.94
C THR A 99 13.68 -19.29 18.74
N LEU A 100 13.42 -18.94 19.99
CA LEU A 100 14.44 -18.54 20.95
C LEU A 100 14.58 -19.64 22.01
N THR A 101 15.78 -20.18 22.15
CA THR A 101 16.11 -21.13 23.25
C THR A 101 16.71 -20.31 24.38
N ARG A 102 15.95 -20.15 25.48
CA ARG A 102 16.39 -19.46 26.68
C ARG A 102 15.71 -20.06 27.92
N THR A 103 16.47 -20.52 28.83
CA THR A 103 15.93 -21.01 30.10
C THR A 103 15.57 -19.86 31.02
N ILE A 104 14.28 -19.74 31.33
CA ILE A 104 13.74 -18.80 32.32
C ILE A 104 13.42 -19.63 33.55
N PRO A 105 14.04 -19.35 34.72
CA PRO A 105 13.80 -20.09 35.96
C PRO A 105 12.32 -20.03 36.36
N PRO A 106 11.83 -21.05 37.08
CA PRO A 106 10.46 -21.07 37.56
C PRO A 106 10.23 -19.95 38.57
N THR A 107 8.99 -19.44 38.58
CA THR A 107 8.51 -18.50 39.58
C THR A 107 7.28 -19.09 40.29
N ASN A 108 6.74 -18.40 41.31
CA ASN A 108 5.53 -18.84 42.00
C ASN A 108 4.28 -18.91 41.10
N ILE A 109 4.35 -18.34 39.88
CA ILE A 109 3.23 -18.25 38.94
C ILE A 109 3.54 -18.80 37.56
N THR A 110 4.81 -19.16 37.27
CA THR A 110 5.21 -19.73 35.97
C THR A 110 6.19 -20.89 36.17
N PRO A 111 6.07 -22.03 35.44
CA PRO A 111 7.05 -23.08 35.38
C PRO A 111 8.32 -22.63 34.64
N THR A 112 9.36 -23.48 34.66
CA THR A 112 10.55 -23.26 33.84
C THR A 112 10.21 -23.23 32.36
N ILE A 113 10.57 -22.15 31.68
CA ILE A 113 10.40 -22.01 30.21
C ILE A 113 11.76 -22.24 29.57
N THR A 114 11.88 -23.22 28.68
CA THR A 114 13.15 -23.59 28.04
C THR A 114 13.27 -23.12 26.61
N ALA A 115 12.15 -22.92 25.90
CA ALA A 115 12.12 -22.35 24.54
C ALA A 115 10.84 -21.56 24.28
N ILE A 116 10.95 -20.53 23.49
CA ILE A 116 9.84 -19.71 22.98
C ILE A 116 9.85 -19.84 21.48
N SER A 117 8.79 -20.40 20.92
CA SER A 117 8.56 -20.44 19.47
C SER A 117 7.35 -19.59 19.14
N ASN A 118 7.51 -18.68 18.18
CA ASN A 118 6.45 -17.81 17.71
C ASN A 118 6.28 -17.97 16.20
N THR A 119 5.02 -17.97 15.73
CA THR A 119 4.69 -17.95 14.32
C THR A 119 3.61 -16.89 14.09
N ASP A 120 4.00 -15.83 13.41
CA ASP A 120 3.15 -14.71 13.09
C ASP A 120 2.81 -14.68 11.60
N LYS A 121 1.58 -14.27 11.29
CA LYS A 121 1.07 -14.13 9.93
C LYS A 121 0.22 -12.87 9.84
N VAL A 122 0.43 -12.09 8.77
CA VAL A 122 -0.52 -11.09 8.30
C VAL A 122 -1.35 -11.74 7.19
N THR A 123 -2.66 -11.82 7.36
CA THR A 123 -3.54 -12.54 6.44
C THR A 123 -4.23 -11.61 5.44
N SER A 124 -4.63 -10.44 5.88
CA SER A 124 -5.25 -9.42 5.02
C SER A 124 -5.12 -8.03 5.62
N PHE A 125 -5.19 -7.03 4.77
CA PHE A 125 -5.35 -5.64 5.18
C PHE A 125 -6.13 -4.87 4.12
N GLY A 126 -6.65 -3.71 4.48
CA GLY A 126 -7.31 -2.81 3.56
C GLY A 126 -7.19 -1.39 4.04
N THR A 127 -7.36 -0.44 3.12
CA THR A 127 -7.23 0.99 3.42
C THR A 127 -8.33 1.81 2.78
N LEU A 128 -8.64 2.95 3.42
CA LEU A 128 -9.43 4.03 2.84
C LEU A 128 -8.61 5.31 3.00
N ARG A 129 -8.24 5.93 1.88
CA ARG A 129 -7.27 7.03 1.84
C ARG A 129 -7.78 8.19 0.98
N ALA A 130 -7.52 9.40 1.41
CA ALA A 130 -7.55 10.58 0.54
C ALA A 130 -6.20 10.68 -0.16
N ARG A 131 -6.20 11.08 -1.45
CA ARG A 131 -4.98 11.28 -2.25
C ARG A 131 -4.92 12.67 -2.82
N ALA A 132 -3.71 13.21 -2.95
CA ALA A 132 -3.42 14.48 -3.60
C ALA A 132 -2.16 14.32 -4.45
N GLY A 133 -2.17 14.86 -5.67
CA GLY A 133 -1.06 14.71 -6.59
C GLY A 133 -0.96 15.81 -7.64
N ILE A 134 0.12 15.73 -8.39
CA ILE A 134 0.40 16.62 -9.50
C ILE A 134 0.46 15.80 -10.79
N ALA A 135 -0.39 16.15 -11.74
CA ALA A 135 -0.42 15.53 -13.06
C ALA A 135 0.41 16.36 -14.04
N SER A 136 1.25 15.68 -14.78
CA SER A 136 1.99 16.23 -15.91
C SER A 136 1.78 15.32 -17.10
N ASN A 137 0.89 15.71 -18.01
CA ASN A 137 0.51 14.90 -19.15
C ASN A 137 -0.08 13.53 -18.72
N GLN A 138 0.58 12.45 -19.07
CA GLN A 138 0.20 11.07 -18.77
C GLN A 138 0.74 10.57 -17.41
N ALA A 139 1.54 11.38 -16.72
CA ALA A 139 2.14 11.02 -15.44
C ALA A 139 1.42 11.74 -14.29
N LEU A 140 1.15 11.02 -13.21
CA LEU A 140 0.61 11.54 -11.96
C LEU A 140 1.50 11.08 -10.80
N ALA A 141 2.12 12.03 -10.11
CA ALA A 141 2.80 11.77 -8.84
C ALA A 141 1.88 12.16 -7.69
N TYR A 142 1.73 11.31 -6.67
CA TYR A 142 0.78 11.54 -5.59
C TYR A 142 1.28 11.05 -4.24
N VAL A 143 0.69 11.63 -3.20
CA VAL A 143 0.73 11.14 -1.83
C VAL A 143 -0.68 10.87 -1.36
N SER A 144 -0.84 9.97 -0.40
CA SER A 144 -2.15 9.69 0.20
C SER A 144 -2.03 9.38 1.68
N ALA A 145 -3.10 9.68 2.43
CA ALA A 145 -3.19 9.40 3.85
C ALA A 145 -4.62 8.99 4.21
N GLY A 146 -4.75 8.16 5.24
CA GLY A 146 -6.04 7.67 5.68
C GLY A 146 -5.96 6.66 6.80
N ILE A 147 -6.96 5.81 6.82
CA ILE A 147 -7.10 4.74 7.80
C ILE A 147 -7.05 3.38 7.09
N GLY A 148 -6.62 2.37 7.82
CA GLY A 148 -6.65 0.98 7.37
C GLY A 148 -7.03 0.04 8.49
N TYR A 149 -7.25 -1.19 8.12
CA TYR A 149 -7.32 -2.32 9.04
C TYR A 149 -6.26 -3.36 8.63
N LEU A 150 -5.77 -4.11 9.60
CA LEU A 150 -4.81 -5.19 9.41
C LEU A 150 -5.25 -6.38 10.24
N THR A 151 -5.38 -7.55 9.60
CA THR A 151 -5.74 -8.80 10.25
C THR A 151 -4.50 -9.66 10.41
N PHE A 152 -4.25 -10.07 11.64
CA PHE A 152 -3.09 -10.88 11.98
C PHE A 152 -3.48 -12.12 12.77
N SER A 153 -2.62 -13.12 12.75
CA SER A 153 -2.70 -14.33 13.56
C SER A 153 -1.33 -14.67 14.12
N SER A 154 -1.27 -14.87 15.44
CA SER A 154 -0.06 -15.20 16.16
C SER A 154 -0.24 -16.49 16.95
N ASN A 155 0.74 -17.38 16.84
CA ASN A 155 0.79 -18.63 17.60
C ASN A 155 2.09 -18.65 18.38
N VAL A 156 2.00 -18.61 19.71
CA VAL A 156 3.13 -18.62 20.63
C VAL A 156 3.16 -19.94 21.36
N ASN A 157 4.29 -20.63 21.33
CA ASN A 157 4.52 -21.85 22.09
C ASN A 157 5.65 -21.61 23.10
N LEU A 158 5.35 -21.84 24.37
CA LEU A 158 6.30 -21.77 25.47
C LEU A 158 6.53 -23.18 25.97
N THR A 159 7.71 -23.74 25.68
CA THR A 159 8.07 -25.09 26.17
C THR A 159 8.15 -25.08 27.69
N GLY A 160 7.29 -25.85 28.35
CA GLY A 160 7.11 -25.90 29.80
C GLY A 160 5.82 -25.23 30.28
N LEU A 161 5.19 -24.32 29.51
CA LEU A 161 3.94 -23.64 29.91
C LEU A 161 2.76 -23.99 28.98
N GLY A 162 3.02 -24.30 27.69
CA GLY A 162 2.00 -24.62 26.71
C GLY A 162 1.96 -23.64 25.53
N SER A 163 0.94 -23.76 24.68
CA SER A 163 0.72 -22.92 23.52
C SER A 163 -0.46 -21.98 23.73
N GLY A 164 -0.32 -20.77 23.20
CA GLY A 164 -1.39 -19.78 23.10
C GLY A 164 -1.52 -19.30 21.66
N SER A 165 -2.74 -19.03 21.22
CA SER A 165 -3.00 -18.41 19.93
C SER A 165 -3.91 -17.20 20.10
N PHE A 166 -3.66 -16.18 19.34
CA PHE A 166 -4.55 -15.02 19.24
C PHE A 166 -4.60 -14.51 17.82
N SER A 167 -5.76 -14.04 17.41
CA SER A 167 -5.97 -13.41 16.11
C SER A 167 -6.90 -12.22 16.27
N GLY A 168 -6.77 -11.26 15.40
CA GLY A 168 -7.61 -10.07 15.48
C GLY A 168 -7.43 -9.15 14.28
N ALA A 169 -8.33 -8.18 14.18
CA ALA A 169 -8.23 -7.08 13.27
C ALA A 169 -7.93 -5.80 14.06
N GLN A 170 -6.97 -5.01 13.58
CA GLN A 170 -6.55 -3.77 14.22
C GLN A 170 -6.65 -2.61 13.25
N LEU A 171 -7.07 -1.45 13.78
CA LEU A 171 -7.03 -0.20 13.05
C LEU A 171 -5.60 0.30 12.91
N ALA A 172 -5.28 0.81 11.74
CA ALA A 172 -3.97 1.37 11.40
C ALA A 172 -4.13 2.75 10.76
N GLY A 173 -3.14 3.61 10.95
CA GLY A 173 -2.91 4.75 10.09
C GLY A 173 -2.28 4.28 8.79
N ALA A 174 -2.70 4.83 7.65
CA ALA A 174 -2.20 4.48 6.32
C ALA A 174 -1.63 5.72 5.63
N PHE A 175 -0.41 5.62 5.11
CA PHE A 175 0.27 6.65 4.33
C PHE A 175 0.88 6.03 3.09
N ALA A 176 0.76 6.70 1.94
CA ALA A 176 1.39 6.19 0.74
C ALA A 176 1.92 7.32 -0.15
N ALA A 177 2.88 6.94 -1.00
CA ALA A 177 3.40 7.78 -2.07
C ALA A 177 3.56 6.91 -3.32
N GLY A 178 3.23 7.46 -4.49
CA GLY A 178 3.27 6.70 -5.72
C GLY A 178 3.31 7.55 -6.96
N MET A 179 3.52 6.84 -8.06
CA MET A 179 3.44 7.39 -9.42
C MET A 179 2.49 6.52 -10.24
N GLU A 180 1.71 7.15 -11.10
CA GLU A 180 0.77 6.50 -11.98
C GLU A 180 0.96 7.04 -13.40
N PHE A 181 0.95 6.16 -14.40
CA PHE A 181 1.15 6.48 -15.81
C PHE A 181 -0.03 5.98 -16.63
N ALA A 182 -0.68 6.86 -17.36
CA ALA A 182 -1.69 6.52 -18.35
C ALA A 182 -0.99 5.92 -19.58
N VAL A 183 -1.29 4.65 -19.87
CA VAL A 183 -0.67 3.90 -20.98
C VAL A 183 -1.49 4.01 -22.24
N VAL A 184 -2.80 3.88 -22.12
CA VAL A 184 -3.80 4.06 -23.15
C VAL A 184 -5.03 4.75 -22.56
N GLU A 185 -6.01 5.13 -23.39
CA GLU A 185 -7.12 6.01 -23.01
C GLU A 185 -7.80 5.73 -21.66
N HIS A 186 -7.93 4.46 -21.29
CA HIS A 186 -8.63 4.05 -20.05
C HIS A 186 -7.75 3.25 -19.09
N TRP A 187 -6.50 2.99 -19.42
CA TRP A 187 -5.64 2.15 -18.61
C TRP A 187 -4.46 2.91 -18.06
N SER A 188 -4.21 2.76 -16.79
CA SER A 188 -3.02 3.26 -16.13
C SER A 188 -2.28 2.17 -15.38
N VAL A 189 -0.98 2.36 -15.21
CA VAL A 189 -0.09 1.54 -14.40
C VAL A 189 0.43 2.39 -13.26
N LYS A 190 0.37 1.88 -12.05
CA LYS A 190 0.89 2.57 -10.86
C LYS A 190 1.97 1.78 -10.15
N ALA A 191 2.91 2.50 -9.54
CA ALA A 191 3.86 2.00 -8.55
C ALA A 191 3.66 2.79 -7.26
N GLU A 192 3.53 2.12 -6.14
CA GLU A 192 3.20 2.74 -4.86
C GLU A 192 3.98 2.10 -3.72
N TYR A 193 4.47 2.94 -2.82
CA TYR A 193 4.91 2.56 -1.49
C TYR A 193 3.81 2.90 -0.49
N LEU A 194 3.37 1.92 0.29
CA LEU A 194 2.35 2.07 1.32
C LEU A 194 2.95 1.72 2.68
N PHE A 195 2.74 2.58 3.65
CA PHE A 195 3.12 2.41 5.04
C PHE A 195 1.88 2.33 5.92
N LEU A 196 1.77 1.26 6.73
CA LEU A 196 0.71 1.09 7.71
C LEU A 196 1.33 1.01 9.11
N GLN A 197 0.69 1.67 10.06
CA GLN A 197 1.10 1.66 11.47
C GLN A 197 -0.10 1.39 12.37
N THR A 198 -0.04 0.29 13.14
CA THR A 198 -1.07 -0.01 14.14
C THR A 198 -0.80 0.72 15.46
N ARG A 199 -1.81 0.82 16.32
CA ARG A 199 -1.63 1.19 17.73
C ARG A 199 -1.01 0.02 18.51
N ASN A 200 -0.53 0.32 19.71
CA ASN A 200 -0.08 -0.73 20.64
C ASN A 200 -1.24 -1.67 20.98
N ILE A 201 -0.99 -2.95 20.81
CA ILE A 201 -1.92 -4.02 21.12
C ILE A 201 -1.39 -4.72 22.36
N SER A 202 -2.19 -4.76 23.43
CA SER A 202 -1.85 -5.50 24.65
C SER A 202 -2.77 -6.71 24.74
N SER A 203 -2.20 -7.89 24.91
CA SER A 203 -2.92 -9.15 25.01
C SER A 203 -2.33 -10.03 26.10
N SER A 204 -3.15 -10.86 26.72
CA SER A 204 -2.73 -11.91 27.67
C SER A 204 -3.15 -13.27 27.11
N PRO A 205 -2.37 -13.86 26.18
CA PRO A 205 -2.77 -15.05 25.43
C PRO A 205 -2.72 -16.36 26.25
N PHE A 206 -2.15 -16.33 27.47
CA PHE A 206 -1.99 -17.52 28.30
C PHE A 206 -3.04 -17.58 29.40
N ALA A 207 -4.04 -18.47 29.25
CA ALA A 207 -5.10 -18.66 30.26
C ALA A 207 -4.55 -19.13 31.62
N THR A 208 -3.45 -19.89 31.62
CA THR A 208 -2.77 -20.41 32.83
C THR A 208 -1.81 -19.41 33.46
N ALA A 209 -1.47 -18.32 32.76
CA ALA A 209 -0.55 -17.30 33.27
C ALA A 209 -1.01 -15.88 32.80
N PRO A 210 -2.15 -15.37 33.29
CA PRO A 210 -2.72 -14.09 32.85
C PRO A 210 -1.83 -12.88 33.18
N ALA A 211 -0.87 -13.03 34.07
CA ALA A 211 0.12 -12.00 34.37
C ALA A 211 1.18 -11.79 33.27
N VAL A 212 1.23 -12.67 32.25
CA VAL A 212 2.11 -12.50 31.09
C VAL A 212 1.41 -11.63 30.08
N VAL A 213 1.83 -10.37 29.98
CA VAL A 213 1.30 -9.41 29.00
C VAL A 213 2.22 -9.34 27.79
N VAL A 214 1.61 -9.39 26.61
CA VAL A 214 2.27 -9.25 25.31
C VAL A 214 1.84 -7.94 24.70
N ASN A 215 2.79 -7.06 24.43
CA ASN A 215 2.54 -5.80 23.72
C ASN A 215 3.14 -5.90 22.32
N THR A 216 2.34 -5.56 21.32
CA THR A 216 2.73 -5.63 19.91
C THR A 216 2.39 -4.33 19.21
N ARG A 217 3.31 -3.85 18.38
CA ARG A 217 3.09 -2.75 17.43
C ARG A 217 3.60 -3.17 16.07
N ILE A 218 2.75 -3.13 15.07
CA ILE A 218 3.06 -3.56 13.72
C ILE A 218 3.30 -2.35 12.84
N TYR A 219 4.44 -2.35 12.17
CA TYR A 219 4.82 -1.43 11.09
C TYR A 219 4.90 -2.22 9.80
N GLU A 220 4.03 -1.90 8.86
CA GLU A 220 3.93 -2.59 7.59
C GLU A 220 4.41 -1.68 6.46
N ASN A 221 5.40 -2.14 5.71
CA ASN A 221 5.95 -1.49 4.53
C ASN A 221 5.61 -2.32 3.30
N VAL A 222 4.88 -1.76 2.36
CA VAL A 222 4.41 -2.46 1.17
C VAL A 222 4.90 -1.72 -0.08
N PHE A 223 5.57 -2.46 -0.96
CA PHE A 223 5.87 -2.02 -2.32
C PHE A 223 4.95 -2.75 -3.28
N ARG A 224 4.15 -2.01 -4.03
CA ARG A 224 3.19 -2.61 -4.96
C ARG A 224 3.14 -1.92 -6.31
N VAL A 225 2.83 -2.69 -7.33
CA VAL A 225 2.49 -2.23 -8.68
C VAL A 225 1.04 -2.60 -8.96
N GLY A 226 0.36 -1.80 -9.74
CA GLY A 226 -1.05 -2.02 -10.05
C GLY A 226 -1.41 -1.54 -11.43
N VAL A 227 -2.54 -2.02 -11.90
CA VAL A 227 -3.17 -1.59 -13.15
C VAL A 227 -4.58 -1.13 -12.81
N ASN A 228 -4.97 0.04 -13.32
CA ASN A 228 -6.29 0.62 -13.17
C ASN A 228 -6.98 0.77 -14.52
N TYR A 229 -8.29 0.57 -14.51
CA TYR A 229 -9.18 0.96 -15.60
C TYR A 229 -9.96 2.21 -15.14
N LEU A 230 -9.89 3.28 -15.95
CA LEU A 230 -10.59 4.54 -15.74
C LEU A 230 -11.88 4.53 -16.55
N PHE A 231 -13.01 4.90 -15.93
CA PHE A 231 -14.35 4.92 -16.52
C PHE A 231 -14.70 6.27 -17.10
#